data_1b0b2274dac12a6c0e88ed970edb4151
#
_entry.id   1b0b2274dac12a6c0e88ed970edb4151
#
_cell.length_a   1.000
_cell.length_b   1.000
_cell.length_c   1.000
_cell.angle_alpha   90.00
_cell.angle_beta   90.00
_cell.angle_gamma   90.00
#
_symmetry.space_group_name_H-M   'P 1'
#
loop_
_entity.id
_entity.type
_entity.pdbx_description
1 polymer ?
#
loop_
_entity_poly.entity_id
_entity_poly.type
_entity_poly.pdbx_seq_one_letter_code
_entity_poly.pdbx_strand_id
1 'polypeptide(L)'
;MTQALPSPDGLRMVHVIGRYPPPIDGQSLATLSLASLLEQDHDVKQFNMTLTNRALLSSGHTGARQTIQHYLKLKPKLKSRLRDGNPVLWANISSQPSGHWRDLMAVVPCLQPNQPVVAVVHWGNFSEVFTHWSMAASARKLVRRLDRVVVLSRELANQIEAYVPANKLCVIPNYVPQIASEDEFRVKLENHAASSTIRVLFLSHMIKEKGCYDLLQAIAIATKQGLSLEAHFAGRWNVESDEGRFRSEVERLGLSDTIVIHGPISDRRAVAELHQTADVFALPSLLAHEAQPLAIMEALSAGTPVIITKLPVLEALVNEEQGASLVPPRDPEAIANALVTLSNKEVWQKKSCAARNHYKTEYSPETVRQAWTDLIKNL
;
A
#
# COMPACT_ATOMS: atom_id res chain seq x y z
N MET A 1 -19.17 -10.23 -31.69
CA MET A 1 -17.94 -10.49 -30.92
C MET A 1 -16.76 -9.96 -31.70
N THR A 2 -16.37 -8.72 -31.45
CA THR A 2 -15.15 -8.13 -32.02
C THR A 2 -14.00 -8.58 -31.12
N GLN A 3 -13.25 -9.59 -31.55
CA GLN A 3 -11.98 -9.93 -30.92
C GLN A 3 -11.06 -8.70 -31.03
N ALA A 4 -10.55 -8.23 -29.89
CA ALA A 4 -9.52 -7.21 -29.86
C ALA A 4 -8.32 -7.71 -30.69
N LEU A 5 -7.80 -6.88 -31.58
CA LEU A 5 -6.62 -7.21 -32.40
C LEU A 5 -5.42 -7.33 -31.44
N PRO A 6 -4.63 -8.41 -31.51
CA PRO A 6 -3.38 -8.52 -30.79
C PRO A 6 -2.43 -7.38 -31.20
N SER A 7 -1.56 -6.96 -30.28
CA SER A 7 -0.45 -6.06 -30.60
C SER A 7 0.49 -6.70 -31.65
N PRO A 8 1.39 -5.93 -32.31
CA PRO A 8 2.37 -6.45 -33.25
C PRO A 8 3.19 -7.64 -32.70
N ASP A 9 3.36 -7.71 -31.40
CA ASP A 9 4.11 -8.75 -30.68
C ASP A 9 3.23 -9.91 -30.19
N GLY A 10 1.94 -9.98 -30.56
CA GLY A 10 1.00 -11.01 -30.12
C GLY A 10 0.49 -10.87 -28.69
N LEU A 11 0.90 -9.83 -27.96
CA LEU A 11 0.47 -9.57 -26.59
C LEU A 11 -0.94 -8.95 -26.56
N ARG A 12 -1.74 -9.34 -25.56
CA ARG A 12 -3.06 -8.72 -25.35
C ARG A 12 -2.87 -7.31 -24.79
N MET A 13 -3.49 -6.32 -25.45
CA MET A 13 -3.47 -4.94 -24.95
C MET A 13 -4.38 -4.78 -23.73
N VAL A 14 -3.92 -4.03 -22.73
CA VAL A 14 -4.65 -3.72 -21.50
C VAL A 14 -4.46 -2.26 -21.11
N HIS A 15 -5.56 -1.55 -20.84
CA HIS A 15 -5.50 -0.17 -20.34
C HIS A 15 -5.44 -0.17 -18.81
N VAL A 16 -4.41 0.42 -18.22
CA VAL A 16 -4.32 0.65 -16.78
C VAL A 16 -4.58 2.12 -16.52
N ILE A 17 -5.75 2.44 -15.96
CA ILE A 17 -6.15 3.81 -15.62
C ILE A 17 -6.09 4.02 -14.12
N GLY A 18 -5.44 5.09 -13.67
CA GLY A 18 -5.29 5.34 -12.26
C GLY A 18 -4.39 6.53 -11.94
N ARG A 19 -4.02 6.64 -10.66
CA ARG A 19 -3.06 7.64 -10.20
C ARG A 19 -1.66 7.09 -10.31
N TYR A 20 -0.77 7.85 -10.94
CA TYR A 20 0.66 7.55 -11.05
C TYR A 20 1.48 8.65 -10.38
N PRO A 21 2.71 8.33 -9.93
CA PRO A 21 3.62 9.35 -9.44
C PRO A 21 3.91 10.45 -10.48
N PRO A 22 4.17 11.72 -10.08
CA PRO A 22 4.00 12.30 -8.77
C PRO A 22 2.54 12.65 -8.44
N PRO A 23 2.08 12.70 -7.17
CA PRO A 23 2.87 12.52 -5.95
C PRO A 23 3.17 11.04 -5.67
N ILE A 24 4.26 10.80 -4.91
CA ILE A 24 4.61 9.45 -4.42
C ILE A 24 3.79 9.19 -3.17
N ASP A 25 2.84 8.27 -3.27
CA ASP A 25 2.03 7.73 -2.18
C ASP A 25 1.71 6.25 -2.44
N GLY A 26 1.16 5.55 -1.44
CA GLY A 26 0.88 4.11 -1.55
C GLY A 26 0.01 3.74 -2.76
N GLN A 27 -1.00 4.54 -3.10
CA GLN A 27 -1.88 4.26 -4.25
C GLN A 27 -1.18 4.49 -5.58
N SER A 28 -0.40 5.57 -5.72
CA SER A 28 0.32 5.86 -6.96
C SER A 28 1.43 4.84 -7.21
N LEU A 29 2.12 4.40 -6.16
CA LEU A 29 3.12 3.32 -6.24
C LEU A 29 2.47 1.98 -6.58
N ALA A 30 1.35 1.62 -5.94
CA ALA A 30 0.63 0.38 -6.24
C ALA A 30 0.16 0.33 -7.71
N THR A 31 -0.35 1.45 -8.25
CA THR A 31 -0.74 1.54 -9.66
C THR A 31 0.45 1.38 -10.59
N LEU A 32 1.59 2.04 -10.29
CA LEU A 32 2.81 1.92 -11.08
C LEU A 32 3.35 0.50 -11.04
N SER A 33 3.42 -0.11 -9.85
CA SER A 33 3.87 -1.49 -9.67
C SER A 33 2.99 -2.47 -10.44
N LEU A 34 1.66 -2.32 -10.37
CA LEU A 34 0.73 -3.15 -11.13
C LEU A 34 0.97 -3.02 -12.64
N ALA A 35 1.09 -1.80 -13.16
CA ALA A 35 1.34 -1.59 -14.58
C ALA A 35 2.66 -2.24 -15.03
N SER A 36 3.74 -2.03 -14.28
CA SER A 36 5.06 -2.62 -14.59
C SER A 36 5.07 -4.15 -14.49
N LEU A 37 4.29 -4.73 -13.57
CA LEU A 37 4.13 -6.18 -13.45
C LEU A 37 3.47 -6.76 -14.69
N LEU A 38 2.40 -6.10 -15.16
CA LEU A 38 1.62 -6.56 -16.33
C LEU A 38 2.35 -6.35 -17.65
N GLU A 39 3.28 -5.40 -17.76
CA GLU A 39 4.11 -5.17 -18.97
C GLU A 39 4.96 -6.39 -19.35
N GLN A 40 5.14 -7.36 -18.44
CA GLN A 40 5.86 -8.61 -18.74
C GLN A 40 5.04 -9.56 -19.64
N ASP A 41 3.70 -9.52 -19.59
CA ASP A 41 2.82 -10.45 -20.30
C ASP A 41 1.80 -9.74 -21.22
N HIS A 42 1.71 -8.40 -21.16
CA HIS A 42 0.69 -7.62 -21.86
C HIS A 42 1.25 -6.33 -22.45
N ASP A 43 0.62 -5.83 -23.51
CA ASP A 43 0.85 -4.46 -24.01
C ASP A 43 0.07 -3.48 -23.14
N VAL A 44 0.72 -2.92 -22.11
CA VAL A 44 0.08 -2.04 -21.12
C VAL A 44 0.04 -0.60 -21.61
N LYS A 45 -1.17 -0.03 -21.69
CA LYS A 45 -1.39 1.39 -22.02
C LYS A 45 -1.79 2.13 -20.75
N GLN A 46 -0.84 2.80 -20.14
CA GLN A 46 -1.05 3.58 -18.93
C GLN A 46 -1.83 4.88 -19.22
N PHE A 47 -2.78 5.23 -18.35
CA PHE A 47 -3.50 6.51 -18.38
C PHE A 47 -3.50 7.15 -16.99
N ASN A 48 -2.73 8.24 -16.86
CA ASN A 48 -2.57 8.93 -15.59
C ASN A 48 -3.75 9.89 -15.30
N MET A 49 -4.44 9.64 -14.20
CA MET A 49 -5.53 10.46 -13.69
C MET A 49 -5.10 11.43 -12.56
N THR A 50 -3.82 11.52 -12.26
CA THR A 50 -3.31 12.37 -11.17
C THR A 50 -3.53 13.86 -11.51
N LEU A 51 -3.92 14.63 -10.48
CA LEU A 51 -3.97 16.09 -10.56
C LEU A 51 -2.54 16.66 -10.61
N THR A 52 -2.13 17.21 -11.75
CA THR A 52 -0.74 17.65 -12.00
C THR A 52 -0.43 19.09 -11.59
N ASN A 53 -1.40 19.82 -11.01
CA ASN A 53 -1.20 21.23 -10.69
C ASN A 53 -0.41 21.39 -9.38
N ARG A 54 0.86 21.75 -9.47
CA ARG A 54 1.82 21.95 -8.35
C ARG A 54 1.30 22.86 -7.24
N ALA A 55 0.54 23.91 -7.59
CA ALA A 55 -0.10 24.82 -6.63
C ALA A 55 -1.20 24.18 -5.80
N LEU A 56 -1.78 23.05 -6.26
CA LEU A 56 -2.82 22.31 -5.58
C LEU A 56 -2.27 21.25 -4.62
N LEU A 57 -1.03 20.81 -4.84
CA LEU A 57 -0.34 19.83 -3.99
C LEU A 57 0.25 20.48 -2.71
N SER A 58 0.56 21.77 -2.77
CA SER A 58 1.15 22.52 -1.65
C SER A 58 0.11 23.03 -0.64
N SER A 59 -1.17 23.21 -1.03
CA SER A 59 -2.21 23.79 -0.18
C SER A 59 -3.09 22.78 0.56
N GLY A 60 -2.92 21.48 0.32
CA GLY A 60 -3.73 20.42 0.96
C GLY A 60 -5.22 20.40 0.56
N HIS A 61 -5.73 21.44 -0.09
CA HIS A 61 -7.13 21.59 -0.49
C HIS A 61 -7.22 21.97 -1.96
N THR A 62 -7.49 20.98 -2.82
CA THR A 62 -7.92 21.28 -4.20
C THR A 62 -9.35 21.80 -4.16
N GLY A 63 -9.56 23.04 -4.61
CA GLY A 63 -10.92 23.55 -4.76
C GLY A 63 -11.73 22.62 -5.67
N ALA A 64 -12.96 22.25 -5.26
CA ALA A 64 -13.83 21.33 -6.01
C ALA A 64 -13.96 21.73 -7.50
N ARG A 65 -13.98 23.03 -7.79
CA ARG A 65 -14.03 23.59 -9.15
C ARG A 65 -12.82 23.22 -10.00
N GLN A 66 -11.60 23.27 -9.44
CA GLN A 66 -10.37 22.95 -10.16
C GLN A 66 -10.26 21.44 -10.42
N THR A 67 -10.68 20.64 -9.47
CA THR A 67 -10.76 19.19 -9.61
C THR A 67 -11.72 18.82 -10.76
N ILE A 68 -12.92 19.39 -10.79
CA ILE A 68 -13.89 19.15 -11.87
C ILE A 68 -13.32 19.58 -13.22
N GLN A 69 -12.73 20.76 -13.33
CA GLN A 69 -12.13 21.25 -14.57
C GLN A 69 -11.00 20.33 -15.09
N HIS A 70 -10.16 19.80 -14.19
CA HIS A 70 -9.12 18.87 -14.57
C HIS A 70 -9.71 17.60 -15.22
N TYR A 71 -10.67 16.97 -14.57
CA TYR A 71 -11.29 15.73 -15.08
C TYR A 71 -12.12 15.97 -16.35
N LEU A 72 -12.76 17.12 -16.51
CA LEU A 72 -13.41 17.48 -17.76
C LEU A 72 -12.41 17.59 -18.91
N LYS A 73 -11.18 18.05 -18.67
CA LYS A 73 -10.09 18.09 -19.68
C LYS A 73 -9.53 16.70 -19.99
N LEU A 74 -9.50 15.79 -19.02
CA LEU A 74 -9.01 14.43 -19.21
C LEU A 74 -10.02 13.52 -19.95
N LYS A 75 -11.32 13.76 -19.76
CA LYS A 75 -12.38 12.94 -20.32
C LYS A 75 -12.31 12.69 -21.83
N PRO A 76 -12.10 13.68 -22.72
CA PRO A 76 -11.95 13.44 -24.17
C PRO A 76 -10.75 12.54 -24.49
N LYS A 77 -9.64 12.74 -23.79
CA LYS A 77 -8.41 11.94 -23.98
C LYS A 77 -8.64 10.49 -23.54
N LEU A 78 -9.27 10.28 -22.38
CA LEU A 78 -9.62 8.96 -21.90
C LEU A 78 -10.59 8.26 -22.85
N LYS A 79 -11.66 8.96 -23.26
CA LYS A 79 -12.65 8.43 -24.22
C LYS A 79 -12.02 8.02 -25.57
N SER A 80 -11.08 8.81 -26.08
CA SER A 80 -10.33 8.46 -27.29
C SER A 80 -9.44 7.22 -27.08
N ARG A 81 -8.79 7.12 -25.92
CA ARG A 81 -7.91 5.98 -25.59
C ARG A 81 -8.68 4.65 -25.50
N LEU A 82 -9.89 4.67 -24.93
CA LEU A 82 -10.70 3.46 -24.67
C LEU A 82 -11.60 3.04 -25.85
N ARG A 83 -11.46 3.65 -27.03
CA ARG A 83 -12.29 3.33 -28.22
C ARG A 83 -12.01 1.96 -28.80
N ASP A 84 -10.85 1.39 -28.55
CA ASP A 84 -10.41 0.10 -29.07
C ASP A 84 -11.12 -1.10 -28.41
N GLY A 85 -11.84 -0.89 -27.30
CA GLY A 85 -12.59 -1.92 -26.60
C GLY A 85 -11.74 -2.90 -25.79
N ASN A 86 -10.42 -2.69 -25.69
CA ASN A 86 -9.53 -3.53 -24.89
C ASN A 86 -9.84 -3.45 -23.39
N PRO A 87 -9.50 -4.48 -22.59
CA PRO A 87 -9.75 -4.51 -21.15
C PRO A 87 -9.21 -3.28 -20.42
N VAL A 88 -9.97 -2.81 -19.44
CA VAL A 88 -9.61 -1.68 -18.57
C VAL A 88 -9.39 -2.18 -17.14
N LEU A 89 -8.21 -1.99 -16.61
CA LEU A 89 -7.91 -2.11 -15.20
C LEU A 89 -7.97 -0.71 -14.57
N TRP A 90 -9.04 -0.48 -13.81
CA TRP A 90 -9.26 0.78 -13.10
C TRP A 90 -8.65 0.69 -11.71
N ALA A 91 -7.39 1.11 -11.59
CA ALA A 91 -6.53 0.85 -10.44
C ALA A 91 -6.89 1.63 -9.16
N ASN A 92 -7.70 2.69 -9.23
CA ASN A 92 -8.00 3.52 -8.06
C ASN A 92 -9.47 3.96 -8.03
N ILE A 93 -10.39 3.00 -7.91
CA ILE A 93 -11.80 3.33 -7.65
C ILE A 93 -11.93 3.95 -6.25
N SER A 94 -12.68 5.04 -6.15
CA SER A 94 -12.77 5.80 -4.91
C SER A 94 -13.94 5.37 -4.03
N SER A 95 -13.71 5.29 -2.71
CA SER A 95 -14.74 5.14 -1.67
C SER A 95 -15.26 6.48 -1.12
N GLN A 96 -14.53 7.58 -1.36
CA GLN A 96 -14.92 8.89 -0.86
C GLN A 96 -15.98 9.55 -1.77
N PRO A 97 -16.97 10.31 -1.22
CA PRO A 97 -18.04 10.87 -2.02
C PRO A 97 -17.56 11.72 -3.21
N SER A 98 -16.61 12.63 -3.00
CA SER A 98 -16.05 13.45 -4.07
C SER A 98 -15.36 12.64 -5.17
N GLY A 99 -14.61 11.61 -4.77
CA GLY A 99 -13.96 10.69 -5.68
C GLY A 99 -14.95 9.80 -6.43
N HIS A 100 -15.96 9.27 -5.76
CA HIS A 100 -17.01 8.44 -6.35
C HIS A 100 -17.76 9.20 -7.46
N TRP A 101 -18.21 10.41 -7.18
CA TRP A 101 -18.90 11.24 -8.17
C TRP A 101 -17.99 11.65 -9.33
N ARG A 102 -16.73 11.98 -9.06
CA ARG A 102 -15.70 12.17 -10.09
C ARG A 102 -15.61 10.95 -11.02
N ASP A 103 -15.53 9.76 -10.46
CA ASP A 103 -15.37 8.51 -11.19
C ASP A 103 -16.58 8.22 -12.09
N LEU A 104 -17.79 8.45 -11.57
CA LEU A 104 -19.03 8.34 -12.35
C LEU A 104 -19.13 9.34 -13.49
N MET A 105 -18.63 10.57 -13.32
CA MET A 105 -18.72 11.62 -14.34
C MET A 105 -17.57 11.58 -15.36
N ALA A 106 -16.40 11.17 -14.96
CA ALA A 106 -15.20 11.25 -15.80
C ALA A 106 -14.79 9.90 -16.42
N VAL A 107 -14.92 8.78 -15.70
CA VAL A 107 -14.48 7.47 -16.17
C VAL A 107 -15.60 6.68 -16.83
N VAL A 108 -16.71 6.47 -16.12
CA VAL A 108 -17.80 5.61 -16.60
C VAL A 108 -18.32 5.98 -17.99
N PRO A 109 -18.52 7.27 -18.36
CA PRO A 109 -18.98 7.64 -19.71
C PRO A 109 -17.96 7.44 -20.81
N CYS A 110 -16.70 7.09 -20.47
CA CYS A 110 -15.64 6.79 -21.43
C CYS A 110 -15.55 5.31 -21.78
N LEU A 111 -16.11 4.44 -20.94
CA LEU A 111 -16.13 2.99 -21.13
C LEU A 111 -17.07 2.61 -22.29
N GLN A 112 -16.63 1.68 -23.15
CA GLN A 112 -17.48 1.15 -24.22
C GLN A 112 -18.51 0.16 -23.64
N PRO A 113 -19.68 -0.06 -24.28
CA PRO A 113 -20.75 -0.90 -23.72
C PRO A 113 -20.30 -2.32 -23.31
N ASN A 114 -19.51 -2.97 -24.15
CA ASN A 114 -19.06 -4.36 -23.95
C ASN A 114 -17.57 -4.46 -23.58
N GLN A 115 -16.95 -3.36 -23.20
CA GLN A 115 -15.54 -3.34 -22.80
C GLN A 115 -15.37 -4.00 -21.43
N PRO A 116 -14.49 -4.99 -21.28
CA PRO A 116 -14.21 -5.59 -19.97
C PRO A 116 -13.60 -4.56 -19.02
N VAL A 117 -14.12 -4.48 -17.79
CA VAL A 117 -13.67 -3.52 -16.78
C VAL A 117 -13.44 -4.21 -15.46
N VAL A 118 -12.21 -4.13 -14.97
CA VAL A 118 -11.79 -4.58 -13.65
C VAL A 118 -11.53 -3.36 -12.78
N ALA A 119 -12.22 -3.24 -11.65
CA ALA A 119 -11.93 -2.20 -10.66
C ALA A 119 -11.07 -2.75 -9.53
N VAL A 120 -10.03 -2.02 -9.14
CA VAL A 120 -9.15 -2.37 -8.01
C VAL A 120 -9.43 -1.44 -6.84
N VAL A 121 -9.71 -2.03 -5.69
CA VAL A 121 -10.06 -1.32 -4.45
C VAL A 121 -8.84 -1.24 -3.54
N HIS A 122 -8.27 -0.06 -3.39
CA HIS A 122 -7.13 0.23 -2.50
C HIS A 122 -7.54 0.91 -1.19
N TRP A 123 -8.75 0.66 -0.70
CA TRP A 123 -9.28 1.35 0.48
C TRP A 123 -9.93 0.38 1.46
N GLY A 124 -9.57 0.46 2.75
CA GLY A 124 -10.00 -0.47 3.78
C GLY A 124 -11.48 -0.40 4.15
N ASN A 125 -12.15 0.73 3.91
CA ASN A 125 -13.58 0.93 4.23
C ASN A 125 -14.43 1.05 2.96
N PHE A 126 -14.14 0.28 1.92
CA PHE A 126 -14.87 0.40 0.67
C PHE A 126 -16.36 0.09 0.79
N SER A 127 -16.78 -0.69 1.79
CA SER A 127 -18.20 -0.96 2.11
C SER A 127 -19.02 0.31 2.34
N GLU A 128 -18.40 1.40 2.80
CA GLU A 128 -19.09 2.68 3.01
C GLU A 128 -19.73 3.23 1.74
N VAL A 129 -19.17 2.93 0.56
CA VAL A 129 -19.74 3.37 -0.72
C VAL A 129 -21.13 2.81 -0.97
N PHE A 130 -21.47 1.66 -0.40
CA PHE A 130 -22.75 0.96 -0.55
C PHE A 130 -23.78 1.32 0.54
N THR A 131 -23.34 1.95 1.62
CA THR A 131 -24.18 2.33 2.76
C THR A 131 -24.41 3.83 2.84
N HIS A 132 -23.52 4.63 2.27
CA HIS A 132 -23.64 6.10 2.28
C HIS A 132 -24.84 6.57 1.45
N TRP A 133 -25.68 7.40 2.05
CA TRP A 133 -26.96 7.84 1.47
C TRP A 133 -26.87 8.41 0.04
N SER A 134 -25.80 9.14 -0.29
CA SER A 134 -25.63 9.75 -1.61
C SER A 134 -24.96 8.85 -2.64
N MET A 135 -24.32 7.73 -2.24
CA MET A 135 -23.54 6.89 -3.14
C MET A 135 -24.15 5.50 -3.39
N ALA A 136 -24.89 4.97 -2.43
CA ALA A 136 -25.32 3.57 -2.41
C ALA A 136 -26.01 3.09 -3.70
N ALA A 137 -26.96 3.87 -4.24
CA ALA A 137 -27.67 3.50 -5.47
C ALA A 137 -26.75 3.50 -6.71
N SER A 138 -25.90 4.53 -6.83
CA SER A 138 -24.96 4.66 -7.94
C SER A 138 -23.81 3.63 -7.86
N ALA A 139 -23.35 3.28 -6.65
CA ALA A 139 -22.35 2.24 -6.43
C ALA A 139 -22.85 0.86 -6.87
N ARG A 140 -24.09 0.48 -6.49
CA ARG A 140 -24.71 -0.76 -6.96
C ARG A 140 -24.88 -0.79 -8.48
N LYS A 141 -25.21 0.36 -9.10
CA LYS A 141 -25.26 0.48 -10.57
C LYS A 141 -23.88 0.33 -11.19
N LEU A 142 -22.86 0.92 -10.57
CA LEU A 142 -21.47 0.80 -11.04
C LEU A 142 -20.98 -0.66 -10.99
N VAL A 143 -21.22 -1.39 -9.89
CA VAL A 143 -20.85 -2.82 -9.78
C VAL A 143 -21.46 -3.68 -10.89
N ARG A 144 -22.67 -3.36 -11.36
CA ARG A 144 -23.29 -4.09 -12.48
C ARG A 144 -22.49 -3.90 -13.78
N ARG A 145 -21.85 -2.74 -13.95
CA ARG A 145 -21.05 -2.40 -15.15
C ARG A 145 -19.65 -3.05 -15.10
N LEU A 146 -19.13 -3.34 -13.91
CA LEU A 146 -17.82 -3.98 -13.74
C LEU A 146 -17.91 -5.48 -14.02
N ASP A 147 -16.89 -6.04 -14.67
CA ASP A 147 -16.75 -7.48 -14.88
C ASP A 147 -16.12 -8.14 -13.65
N ARG A 148 -15.12 -7.47 -13.05
CA ARG A 148 -14.49 -7.91 -11.80
C ARG A 148 -14.25 -6.74 -10.87
N VAL A 149 -14.26 -7.05 -9.57
CA VAL A 149 -13.84 -6.16 -8.48
C VAL A 149 -12.72 -6.86 -7.73
N VAL A 150 -11.52 -6.32 -7.81
CA VAL A 150 -10.35 -6.83 -7.13
C VAL A 150 -10.17 -6.11 -5.81
N VAL A 151 -10.05 -6.86 -4.74
CA VAL A 151 -9.69 -6.40 -3.38
C VAL A 151 -8.39 -7.04 -2.94
N LEU A 152 -7.70 -6.41 -1.99
CA LEU A 152 -6.32 -6.75 -1.67
C LEU A 152 -6.18 -7.88 -0.63
N SER A 153 -7.27 -8.25 0.05
CA SER A 153 -7.28 -9.33 1.05
C SER A 153 -8.66 -9.96 1.18
N ARG A 154 -8.73 -11.14 1.79
CA ARG A 154 -9.99 -11.80 2.11
C ARG A 154 -10.83 -10.96 3.07
N GLU A 155 -10.21 -10.29 4.03
CA GLU A 155 -10.90 -9.40 4.96
C GLU A 155 -11.63 -8.26 4.22
N LEU A 156 -10.98 -7.65 3.23
CA LEU A 156 -11.61 -6.63 2.39
C LEU A 156 -12.72 -7.21 1.50
N ALA A 157 -12.60 -8.46 1.07
CA ALA A 157 -13.65 -9.15 0.33
C ALA A 157 -14.90 -9.35 1.21
N ASN A 158 -14.74 -9.83 2.43
CA ASN A 158 -15.83 -10.06 3.39
C ASN A 158 -16.62 -8.78 3.67
N GLN A 159 -15.96 -7.61 3.67
CA GLN A 159 -16.63 -6.32 3.89
C GLN A 159 -17.62 -5.94 2.77
N ILE A 160 -17.44 -6.45 1.56
CA ILE A 160 -18.23 -6.06 0.38
C ILE A 160 -18.99 -7.22 -0.29
N GLU A 161 -18.85 -8.43 0.16
CA GLU A 161 -19.51 -9.62 -0.44
C GLU A 161 -21.05 -9.52 -0.47
N ALA A 162 -21.65 -8.79 0.47
CA ALA A 162 -23.09 -8.52 0.46
C ALA A 162 -23.54 -7.60 -0.70
N TYR A 163 -22.62 -6.88 -1.33
CA TYR A 163 -22.90 -5.86 -2.35
C TYR A 163 -22.34 -6.20 -3.72
N VAL A 164 -21.33 -7.06 -3.77
CA VAL A 164 -20.65 -7.49 -5.01
C VAL A 164 -20.90 -8.99 -5.21
N PRO A 165 -21.47 -9.41 -6.35
CA PRO A 165 -21.68 -10.83 -6.64
C PRO A 165 -20.38 -11.63 -6.55
N ALA A 166 -20.43 -12.82 -5.95
CA ALA A 166 -19.25 -13.66 -5.71
C ALA A 166 -18.45 -13.96 -6.99
N ASN A 167 -19.13 -14.14 -8.13
CA ASN A 167 -18.46 -14.36 -9.42
C ASN A 167 -17.74 -13.14 -9.99
N LYS A 168 -17.93 -11.95 -9.40
CA LYS A 168 -17.21 -10.73 -9.76
C LYS A 168 -16.11 -10.36 -8.77
N LEU A 169 -16.15 -10.91 -7.55
CA LEU A 169 -15.22 -10.56 -6.49
C LEU A 169 -13.96 -11.43 -6.59
N CYS A 170 -12.80 -10.77 -6.64
CA CYS A 170 -11.50 -11.41 -6.73
C CYS A 170 -10.58 -10.85 -5.63
N VAL A 171 -9.75 -11.70 -5.04
CA VAL A 171 -8.73 -11.31 -4.08
C VAL A 171 -7.38 -11.42 -4.77
N ILE A 172 -6.72 -10.28 -5.03
CA ILE A 172 -5.35 -10.21 -5.55
C ILE A 172 -4.63 -9.12 -4.76
N PRO A 173 -3.58 -9.46 -4.01
CA PRO A 173 -2.86 -8.49 -3.20
C PRO A 173 -2.09 -7.48 -4.05
N ASN A 174 -1.64 -6.40 -3.42
CA ASN A 174 -0.62 -5.55 -3.99
C ASN A 174 0.67 -6.34 -4.23
N TYR A 175 1.50 -5.81 -5.07
CA TYR A 175 2.83 -6.31 -5.35
C TYR A 175 3.86 -5.26 -4.93
N VAL A 176 4.97 -5.71 -4.39
CA VAL A 176 6.19 -4.93 -4.20
C VAL A 176 7.37 -5.68 -4.82
N PRO A 177 8.34 -4.98 -5.43
CA PRO A 177 9.57 -5.62 -5.90
C PRO A 177 10.28 -6.34 -4.75
N GLN A 178 11.03 -7.38 -5.08
CA GLN A 178 11.87 -8.05 -4.11
C GLN A 178 12.97 -7.09 -3.61
N ILE A 179 12.95 -6.80 -2.31
CA ILE A 179 13.87 -5.85 -1.66
C ILE A 179 15.25 -6.46 -1.42
N ALA A 180 15.31 -7.75 -1.04
CA ALA A 180 16.55 -8.44 -0.80
C ALA A 180 16.63 -9.75 -1.60
N SER A 181 17.76 -10.02 -2.23
CA SER A 181 18.08 -11.33 -2.80
C SER A 181 18.28 -12.39 -1.70
N GLU A 182 18.46 -13.64 -2.06
CA GLU A 182 18.72 -14.70 -1.07
C GLU A 182 20.08 -14.51 -0.38
N ASP A 183 21.09 -14.03 -1.11
CA ASP A 183 22.41 -13.77 -0.55
C ASP A 183 22.36 -12.56 0.42
N GLU A 184 21.67 -11.48 0.05
CA GLU A 184 21.49 -10.33 0.95
C GLU A 184 20.69 -10.71 2.19
N PHE A 185 19.69 -11.58 2.07
CA PHE A 185 18.94 -12.07 3.22
C PHE A 185 19.82 -12.92 4.15
N ARG A 186 20.68 -13.79 3.60
CA ARG A 186 21.66 -14.56 4.39
C ARG A 186 22.62 -13.63 5.14
N VAL A 187 23.18 -12.62 4.46
CA VAL A 187 24.05 -11.61 5.09
C VAL A 187 23.32 -10.87 6.20
N LYS A 188 22.02 -10.55 6.01
CA LYS A 188 21.20 -9.94 7.07
C LYS A 188 21.08 -10.81 8.32
N LEU A 189 20.87 -12.13 8.15
CA LEU A 189 20.81 -13.06 9.29
C LEU A 189 22.16 -13.10 10.04
N GLU A 190 23.28 -13.12 9.33
CA GLU A 190 24.63 -13.12 9.90
C GLU A 190 24.91 -11.81 10.66
N ASN A 191 24.58 -10.66 10.06
CA ASN A 191 24.78 -9.34 10.66
C ASN A 191 23.95 -9.16 11.94
N HIS A 192 22.68 -9.59 11.94
CA HIS A 192 21.85 -9.54 13.14
C HIS A 192 22.40 -10.43 14.24
N ALA A 193 22.89 -11.63 13.92
CA ALA A 193 23.50 -12.55 14.89
C ALA A 193 24.74 -11.94 15.57
N ALA A 194 25.52 -11.10 14.86
CA ALA A 194 26.70 -10.43 15.35
C ALA A 194 26.42 -9.12 16.11
N SER A 195 25.27 -8.47 15.89
CA SER A 195 24.92 -7.17 16.47
C SER A 195 24.35 -7.32 17.88
N SER A 196 24.64 -6.33 18.74
CA SER A 196 23.96 -6.12 20.04
C SER A 196 22.92 -4.99 19.99
N THR A 197 22.88 -4.23 18.90
CA THR A 197 21.95 -3.10 18.70
C THR A 197 20.87 -3.51 17.71
N ILE A 198 19.61 -3.26 18.05
CA ILE A 198 18.44 -3.50 17.21
C ILE A 198 18.12 -2.25 16.40
N ARG A 199 18.07 -2.37 15.08
CA ARG A 199 17.66 -1.31 14.17
C ARG A 199 16.19 -1.39 13.88
N VAL A 200 15.45 -0.36 14.28
CA VAL A 200 13.99 -0.24 14.07
C VAL A 200 13.71 0.73 12.94
N LEU A 201 12.87 0.34 11.99
CA LEU A 201 12.42 1.19 10.90
C LEU A 201 10.93 1.51 11.03
N PHE A 202 10.60 2.79 11.00
CA PHE A 202 9.25 3.31 10.71
C PHE A 202 9.29 4.01 9.36
N LEU A 203 8.48 3.55 8.40
CA LEU A 203 8.37 4.15 7.07
C LEU A 203 6.90 4.37 6.70
N SER A 204 6.40 5.60 6.91
CA SER A 204 5.04 5.99 6.60
C SER A 204 4.89 7.51 6.65
N HIS A 205 3.70 8.07 6.35
CA HIS A 205 3.39 9.45 6.71
C HIS A 205 3.58 9.65 8.22
N MET A 206 4.30 10.71 8.58
CA MET A 206 4.63 11.06 9.96
C MET A 206 3.44 11.76 10.63
N ILE A 207 2.36 10.99 10.84
CA ILE A 207 1.13 11.44 11.52
C ILE A 207 0.83 10.53 12.73
N LYS A 208 0.16 11.08 13.73
CA LYS A 208 -0.16 10.36 14.95
C LYS A 208 -0.94 9.06 14.70
N GLU A 209 -1.85 9.10 13.74
CA GLU A 209 -2.70 7.98 13.37
C GLU A 209 -1.91 6.80 12.77
N LYS A 210 -0.69 7.03 12.30
CA LYS A 210 0.24 5.96 11.86
C LYS A 210 1.08 5.39 13.00
N GLY A 211 0.93 5.91 14.23
CA GLY A 211 1.55 5.38 15.44
C GLY A 211 3.01 5.79 15.66
N CYS A 212 3.52 6.81 14.95
CA CYS A 212 4.92 7.23 15.08
C CYS A 212 5.25 7.72 16.52
N TYR A 213 4.29 8.34 17.23
CA TYR A 213 4.48 8.76 18.62
C TYR A 213 4.38 7.58 19.59
N ASP A 214 3.50 6.62 19.35
CA ASP A 214 3.40 5.40 20.17
C ASP A 214 4.69 4.58 20.07
N LEU A 215 5.26 4.46 18.87
CA LEU A 215 6.56 3.84 18.65
C LEU A 215 7.70 4.62 19.35
N LEU A 216 7.69 5.95 19.28
CA LEU A 216 8.69 6.78 19.96
C LEU A 216 8.67 6.56 21.48
N GLN A 217 7.49 6.49 22.11
CA GLN A 217 7.33 6.18 23.52
C GLN A 217 7.79 4.75 23.84
N ALA A 218 7.48 3.78 22.99
CA ALA A 218 7.92 2.40 23.13
C ALA A 218 9.45 2.28 23.11
N ILE A 219 10.12 3.01 22.23
CA ILE A 219 11.58 3.06 22.18
C ILE A 219 12.14 3.62 23.48
N ALA A 220 11.55 4.69 24.03
CA ALA A 220 11.97 5.23 25.31
C ALA A 220 11.82 4.22 26.47
N ILE A 221 10.74 3.44 26.48
CA ILE A 221 10.51 2.37 27.47
C ILE A 221 11.57 1.27 27.31
N ALA A 222 11.77 0.75 26.10
CA ALA A 222 12.71 -0.33 25.83
C ALA A 222 14.17 0.07 26.11
N THR A 223 14.56 1.31 25.79
CA THR A 223 15.89 1.85 26.12
C THR A 223 16.11 1.94 27.63
N LYS A 224 15.10 2.37 28.40
CA LYS A 224 15.15 2.37 29.88
C LYS A 224 15.26 0.96 30.47
N GLN A 225 14.76 -0.04 29.78
CA GLN A 225 14.91 -1.46 30.14
C GLN A 225 16.30 -2.04 29.75
N GLY A 226 17.17 -1.20 29.17
CA GLY A 226 18.55 -1.59 28.79
C GLY A 226 18.72 -2.13 27.37
N LEU A 227 17.69 -2.04 26.51
CA LEU A 227 17.81 -2.46 25.12
C LEU A 227 18.59 -1.41 24.31
N SER A 228 19.64 -1.85 23.61
CA SER A 228 20.37 -0.99 22.67
C SER A 228 19.59 -0.88 21.36
N LEU A 229 19.17 0.33 21.02
CA LEU A 229 18.31 0.63 19.86
C LEU A 229 18.89 1.76 19.01
N GLU A 230 18.71 1.62 17.70
CA GLU A 230 18.83 2.69 16.70
C GLU A 230 17.53 2.70 15.89
N ALA A 231 16.80 3.82 15.85
CA ALA A 231 15.50 3.85 15.21
C ALA A 231 15.42 4.93 14.13
N HIS A 232 15.04 4.51 12.93
CA HIS A 232 14.95 5.30 11.73
C HIS A 232 13.49 5.64 11.44
N PHE A 233 13.17 6.94 11.40
CA PHE A 233 11.84 7.43 11.03
C PHE A 233 11.92 8.10 9.66
N ALA A 234 11.23 7.54 8.69
CA ALA A 234 11.20 8.03 7.33
C ALA A 234 9.76 8.30 6.87
N GLY A 235 9.52 9.47 6.29
CA GLY A 235 8.22 9.84 5.78
C GLY A 235 7.99 11.34 5.73
N ARG A 236 6.88 11.71 5.09
CA ARG A 236 6.48 13.10 4.94
C ARG A 236 5.60 13.53 6.11
N TRP A 237 5.83 14.75 6.59
CA TRP A 237 4.95 15.44 7.52
C TRP A 237 3.77 16.10 6.79
N ASN A 238 2.60 16.20 7.45
CA ASN A 238 1.47 16.91 6.89
C ASN A 238 1.70 18.44 6.86
N VAL A 239 2.27 18.95 7.95
CA VAL A 239 2.67 20.35 8.07
C VAL A 239 4.08 20.40 8.69
N GLU A 240 4.86 21.42 8.32
CA GLU A 240 6.24 21.58 8.77
C GLU A 240 6.38 21.64 10.31
N SER A 241 5.42 22.28 10.99
CA SER A 241 5.40 22.36 12.47
C SER A 241 5.31 20.99 13.17
N ASP A 242 4.83 19.95 12.48
CA ASP A 242 4.72 18.62 13.08
C ASP A 242 6.08 17.96 13.25
N GLU A 243 7.03 18.23 12.36
CA GLU A 243 8.41 17.77 12.50
C GLU A 243 9.07 18.40 13.74
N GLY A 244 8.92 19.72 13.94
CA GLY A 244 9.44 20.39 15.12
C GLY A 244 8.89 19.80 16.44
N ARG A 245 7.59 19.50 16.49
CA ARG A 245 6.97 18.84 17.65
C ARG A 245 7.53 17.44 17.90
N PHE A 246 7.73 16.67 16.85
CA PHE A 246 8.30 15.32 16.97
C PHE A 246 9.75 15.38 17.47
N ARG A 247 10.58 16.28 16.94
CA ARG A 247 11.97 16.51 17.40
C ARG A 247 12.02 16.93 18.87
N SER A 248 11.15 17.86 19.28
CA SER A 248 11.08 18.28 20.69
C SER A 248 10.67 17.11 21.61
N GLU A 249 9.83 16.20 21.13
CA GLU A 249 9.46 15.00 21.90
C GLU A 249 10.62 13.99 21.98
N VAL A 250 11.41 13.83 20.91
CA VAL A 250 12.66 13.03 20.93
C VAL A 250 13.62 13.56 21.99
N GLU A 251 13.85 14.87 22.01
CA GLU A 251 14.72 15.53 23.02
C GLU A 251 14.17 15.35 24.45
N ARG A 252 12.88 15.57 24.64
CA ARG A 252 12.22 15.42 25.95
C ARG A 252 12.35 14.00 26.52
N LEU A 253 12.34 12.98 25.64
CA LEU A 253 12.50 11.58 26.02
C LEU A 253 13.96 11.16 26.19
N GLY A 254 14.93 12.01 25.85
CA GLY A 254 16.37 11.73 25.90
C GLY A 254 16.84 10.74 24.85
N LEU A 255 16.21 10.77 23.65
CA LEU A 255 16.45 9.82 22.57
C LEU A 255 17.24 10.40 21.38
N SER A 256 17.89 11.56 21.55
CA SER A 256 18.57 12.27 20.46
C SER A 256 19.66 11.42 19.77
N ASP A 257 20.35 10.57 20.52
CA ASP A 257 21.39 9.67 20.00
C ASP A 257 20.83 8.33 19.47
N THR A 258 19.53 8.07 19.70
CA THR A 258 18.86 6.82 19.31
C THR A 258 18.04 6.97 18.03
N ILE A 259 17.52 8.18 17.77
CA ILE A 259 16.54 8.43 16.70
C ILE A 259 17.19 9.16 15.52
N VAL A 260 17.02 8.57 14.33
CA VAL A 260 17.39 9.17 13.04
C VAL A 260 16.13 9.54 12.26
N ILE A 261 15.97 10.81 11.90
CA ILE A 261 14.82 11.33 11.14
C ILE A 261 15.26 11.64 9.73
N HIS A 262 14.78 10.88 8.74
CA HIS A 262 15.16 10.99 7.33
C HIS A 262 14.30 12.00 6.53
N GLY A 263 13.09 12.33 7.03
CA GLY A 263 12.10 13.03 6.21
C GLY A 263 11.57 12.18 5.04
N PRO A 264 11.00 12.80 3.99
CA PRO A 264 10.46 12.08 2.85
C PRO A 264 11.56 11.53 1.94
N ILE A 265 11.54 10.23 1.65
CA ILE A 265 12.49 9.57 0.75
C ILE A 265 11.78 9.21 -0.55
N SER A 266 12.27 9.73 -1.68
CA SER A 266 11.77 9.43 -3.03
C SER A 266 12.60 8.39 -3.77
N ASP A 267 13.87 8.23 -3.39
CA ASP A 267 14.76 7.23 -3.97
C ASP A 267 14.40 5.83 -3.47
N ARG A 268 13.98 4.96 -4.38
CA ARG A 268 13.59 3.58 -4.08
C ARG A 268 14.75 2.70 -3.63
N ARG A 269 15.99 3.04 -4.01
CA ARG A 269 17.19 2.33 -3.53
C ARG A 269 17.43 2.65 -2.06
N ALA A 270 17.36 3.90 -1.67
CA ALA A 270 17.49 4.30 -0.27
C ALA A 270 16.39 3.68 0.61
N VAL A 271 15.14 3.55 0.11
CA VAL A 271 14.07 2.82 0.79
C VAL A 271 14.43 1.34 0.96
N ALA A 272 14.95 0.70 -0.09
CA ALA A 272 15.35 -0.70 -0.03
C ALA A 272 16.50 -0.92 0.98
N GLU A 273 17.51 -0.05 1.00
CA GLU A 273 18.62 -0.09 1.96
C GLU A 273 18.13 0.02 3.42
N LEU A 274 17.16 0.89 3.69
CA LEU A 274 16.55 0.99 5.03
C LEU A 274 15.87 -0.31 5.43
N HIS A 275 15.11 -0.95 4.55
CA HIS A 275 14.48 -2.24 4.83
C HIS A 275 15.49 -3.39 4.97
N GLN A 276 16.56 -3.39 4.16
CA GLN A 276 17.62 -4.40 4.22
C GLN A 276 18.40 -4.31 5.54
N THR A 277 18.67 -3.11 6.03
CA THR A 277 19.44 -2.89 7.25
C THR A 277 18.61 -2.97 8.53
N ALA A 278 17.30 -2.77 8.45
CA ALA A 278 16.40 -2.83 9.61
C ALA A 278 16.27 -4.25 10.17
N ASP A 279 16.35 -4.41 11.47
CA ASP A 279 16.07 -5.65 12.18
C ASP A 279 14.58 -5.81 12.48
N VAL A 280 13.87 -4.70 12.68
CA VAL A 280 12.43 -4.66 12.97
C VAL A 280 11.80 -3.53 12.17
N PHE A 281 10.70 -3.82 11.51
CA PHE A 281 9.83 -2.80 10.94
C PHE A 281 8.63 -2.58 11.85
N ALA A 282 8.34 -1.34 12.23
CA ALA A 282 7.23 -1.03 13.13
C ALA A 282 6.25 -0.04 12.48
N LEU A 283 4.99 -0.45 12.35
CA LEU A 283 3.88 0.39 11.90
C LEU A 283 2.66 0.17 12.80
N PRO A 284 2.65 0.73 14.02
CA PRO A 284 1.54 0.59 14.95
C PRO A 284 0.39 1.56 14.59
N SER A 285 -0.12 1.43 13.34
CA SER A 285 -1.15 2.29 12.78
C SER A 285 -2.49 2.13 13.50
N LEU A 286 -3.18 3.24 13.71
CA LEU A 286 -4.52 3.33 14.30
C LEU A 286 -5.61 3.49 13.23
N LEU A 287 -5.23 3.53 11.95
CA LEU A 287 -6.14 3.79 10.85
C LEU A 287 -6.96 2.55 10.49
N ALA A 288 -8.24 2.56 10.82
CA ALA A 288 -9.17 1.48 10.49
C ALA A 288 -9.38 1.29 8.96
N HIS A 289 -9.05 2.31 8.17
CA HIS A 289 -9.17 2.28 6.71
C HIS A 289 -7.86 1.93 5.97
N GLU A 290 -6.87 1.43 6.69
CA GLU A 290 -5.74 0.76 6.02
C GLU A 290 -6.30 -0.32 5.09
N ALA A 291 -5.65 -0.49 3.94
CA ALA A 291 -5.98 -1.61 3.08
C ALA A 291 -4.82 -2.62 3.09
N GLN A 292 -3.71 -2.25 2.49
CA GLN A 292 -2.50 -3.07 2.44
C GLN A 292 -1.27 -2.16 2.33
N PRO A 293 -0.67 -1.76 3.48
CA PRO A 293 0.50 -0.88 3.49
C PRO A 293 1.70 -1.52 2.79
N LEU A 294 2.18 -0.91 1.70
CA LEU A 294 3.30 -1.43 0.91
C LEU A 294 4.58 -1.58 1.74
N ALA A 295 4.82 -0.67 2.69
CA ALA A 295 6.01 -0.72 3.54
C ALA A 295 6.08 -1.98 4.43
N ILE A 296 4.93 -2.55 4.83
CA ILE A 296 4.89 -3.85 5.52
C ILE A 296 5.35 -4.95 4.55
N MET A 297 4.83 -4.96 3.33
CA MET A 297 5.20 -5.96 2.32
C MET A 297 6.68 -5.84 1.92
N GLU A 298 7.20 -4.60 1.85
CA GLU A 298 8.63 -4.32 1.63
C GLU A 298 9.49 -4.88 2.77
N ALA A 299 9.05 -4.72 4.02
CA ALA A 299 9.73 -5.31 5.17
C ALA A 299 9.72 -6.84 5.10
N LEU A 300 8.57 -7.47 4.82
CA LEU A 300 8.48 -8.93 4.65
C LEU A 300 9.39 -9.42 3.52
N SER A 301 9.45 -8.68 2.41
CA SER A 301 10.35 -8.97 1.28
C SER A 301 11.84 -8.92 1.66
N ALA A 302 12.21 -8.05 2.59
CA ALA A 302 13.57 -8.00 3.15
C ALA A 302 13.80 -9.03 4.27
N GLY A 303 12.80 -9.86 4.61
CA GLY A 303 12.85 -10.78 5.75
C GLY A 303 12.89 -10.05 7.09
N THR A 304 12.31 -8.85 7.18
CA THR A 304 12.25 -8.06 8.41
C THR A 304 10.98 -8.38 9.17
N PRO A 305 11.04 -8.90 10.41
CA PRO A 305 9.89 -9.04 11.29
C PRO A 305 9.17 -7.71 11.50
N VAL A 306 7.84 -7.76 11.62
CA VAL A 306 7.04 -6.55 11.74
C VAL A 306 6.31 -6.45 13.08
N ILE A 307 6.26 -5.24 13.65
CA ILE A 307 5.38 -4.89 14.79
C ILE A 307 4.25 -4.04 14.23
N ILE A 308 3.02 -4.54 14.33
CA ILE A 308 1.83 -3.87 13.79
C ILE A 308 0.68 -3.93 14.78
N THR A 309 -0.23 -2.98 14.68
CA THR A 309 -1.44 -2.98 15.50
C THR A 309 -2.35 -4.15 15.13
N LYS A 310 -2.94 -4.79 16.11
CA LYS A 310 -3.94 -5.84 15.94
C LYS A 310 -5.25 -5.25 15.40
N LEU A 311 -5.25 -4.98 14.09
CA LEU A 311 -6.42 -4.56 13.31
C LEU A 311 -6.73 -5.65 12.29
N PRO A 312 -8.01 -6.00 12.03
CA PRO A 312 -8.37 -7.11 11.15
C PRO A 312 -7.69 -7.07 9.78
N VAL A 313 -7.58 -5.88 9.18
CA VAL A 313 -6.93 -5.70 7.86
C VAL A 313 -5.42 -5.89 7.89
N LEU A 314 -4.73 -5.54 8.99
CA LEU A 314 -3.29 -5.74 9.15
C LEU A 314 -2.98 -7.19 9.54
N GLU A 315 -3.81 -7.80 10.39
CA GLU A 315 -3.71 -9.21 10.76
C GLU A 315 -3.96 -10.13 9.54
N ALA A 316 -4.86 -9.73 8.63
CA ALA A 316 -5.08 -10.42 7.36
C ALA A 316 -3.90 -10.27 6.38
N LEU A 317 -3.05 -9.24 6.54
CA LEU A 317 -1.85 -9.07 5.73
C LEU A 317 -0.70 -9.95 6.22
N VAL A 318 -0.49 -9.99 7.54
CA VAL A 318 0.55 -10.78 8.19
C VAL A 318 0.19 -11.04 9.65
N ASN A 319 0.26 -12.30 10.08
CA ASN A 319 -0.04 -12.72 11.45
C ASN A 319 1.25 -13.13 12.22
N GLU A 320 1.07 -13.56 13.47
CA GLU A 320 2.16 -13.97 14.36
C GLU A 320 3.04 -15.10 13.79
N GLU A 321 2.44 -16.07 13.08
CA GLU A 321 3.15 -17.21 12.49
C GLU A 321 3.91 -16.81 11.21
N GLN A 322 3.52 -15.70 10.61
CA GLN A 322 4.07 -15.16 9.36
C GLN A 322 5.10 -14.04 9.58
N GLY A 323 5.57 -13.85 10.83
CA GLY A 323 6.62 -12.90 11.17
C GLY A 323 6.16 -11.59 11.82
N ALA A 324 4.86 -11.44 12.12
CA ALA A 324 4.35 -10.28 12.86
C ALA A 324 4.51 -10.44 14.38
N SER A 325 4.52 -9.31 15.07
CA SER A 325 4.16 -9.15 16.48
C SER A 325 2.96 -8.22 16.53
N LEU A 326 1.81 -8.76 16.95
CA LEU A 326 0.54 -8.02 16.99
C LEU A 326 0.39 -7.32 18.34
N VAL A 327 0.24 -5.99 18.34
CA VAL A 327 0.11 -5.19 19.55
C VAL A 327 -1.26 -4.51 19.63
N PRO A 328 -1.81 -4.27 20.83
CA PRO A 328 -3.02 -3.47 20.96
C PRO A 328 -2.82 -2.04 20.44
N PRO A 329 -3.88 -1.37 19.95
CA PRO A 329 -3.79 0.02 19.54
C PRO A 329 -3.48 0.93 20.75
N ARG A 330 -2.62 1.93 20.54
CA ARG A 330 -2.21 2.92 21.56
C ARG A 330 -1.60 2.29 22.81
N ASP A 331 -0.79 1.26 22.62
CA ASP A 331 -0.10 0.56 23.71
C ASP A 331 1.43 0.56 23.48
N PRO A 332 2.14 1.64 23.86
CA PRO A 332 3.59 1.71 23.76
C PRO A 332 4.32 0.63 24.58
N GLU A 333 3.74 0.17 25.68
CA GLU A 333 4.32 -0.90 26.49
C GLU A 333 4.33 -2.23 25.75
N ALA A 334 3.22 -2.56 25.08
CA ALA A 334 3.14 -3.76 24.24
C ALA A 334 4.14 -3.69 23.06
N ILE A 335 4.32 -2.52 22.45
CA ILE A 335 5.33 -2.32 21.40
C ILE A 335 6.75 -2.50 21.98
N ALA A 336 7.05 -1.94 23.14
CA ALA A 336 8.34 -2.10 23.80
C ALA A 336 8.63 -3.57 24.14
N ASN A 337 7.66 -4.29 24.69
CA ASN A 337 7.76 -5.72 24.97
C ASN A 337 8.01 -6.55 23.71
N ALA A 338 7.38 -6.19 22.59
CA ALA A 338 7.64 -6.81 21.29
C ALA A 338 9.08 -6.55 20.81
N LEU A 339 9.62 -5.34 20.99
CA LEU A 339 11.02 -5.01 20.68
C LEU A 339 11.98 -5.85 21.56
N VAL A 340 11.71 -5.94 22.86
CA VAL A 340 12.49 -6.78 23.79
C VAL A 340 12.41 -8.25 23.38
N THR A 341 11.25 -8.76 23.00
CA THR A 341 11.10 -10.15 22.52
C THR A 341 11.92 -10.39 21.27
N LEU A 342 11.91 -9.44 20.33
CA LEU A 342 12.67 -9.52 19.08
C LEU A 342 14.18 -9.27 19.27
N SER A 343 14.65 -8.85 20.42
CA SER A 343 16.08 -8.80 20.73
C SER A 343 16.69 -10.18 21.00
N ASN A 344 15.84 -11.17 21.29
CA ASN A 344 16.29 -12.56 21.33
C ASN A 344 16.57 -13.06 19.90
N LYS A 345 17.81 -13.45 19.64
CA LYS A 345 18.30 -13.81 18.30
C LYS A 345 17.56 -14.99 17.67
N GLU A 346 17.21 -16.00 18.47
CA GLU A 346 16.49 -17.18 17.98
C GLU A 346 15.03 -16.82 17.59
N VAL A 347 14.34 -16.01 18.43
CA VAL A 347 13.00 -15.53 18.15
C VAL A 347 13.00 -14.66 16.91
N TRP A 348 13.96 -13.74 16.80
CA TRP A 348 14.09 -12.87 15.65
C TRP A 348 14.34 -13.67 14.37
N GLN A 349 15.29 -14.61 14.37
CA GLN A 349 15.61 -15.44 13.22
C GLN A 349 14.40 -16.24 12.74
N LYS A 350 13.66 -16.84 13.67
CA LYS A 350 12.43 -17.57 13.37
C LYS A 350 11.39 -16.66 12.68
N LYS A 351 11.14 -15.48 13.25
CA LYS A 351 10.18 -14.52 12.68
C LYS A 351 10.68 -13.92 11.36
N SER A 352 11.97 -13.68 11.21
CA SER A 352 12.59 -13.20 9.97
C SER A 352 12.43 -14.20 8.81
N CYS A 353 12.72 -15.48 9.06
CA CYS A 353 12.48 -16.54 8.07
C CYS A 353 10.98 -16.68 7.73
N ALA A 354 10.10 -16.59 8.72
CA ALA A 354 8.65 -16.65 8.50
C ALA A 354 8.16 -15.47 7.65
N ALA A 355 8.61 -14.25 7.94
CA ALA A 355 8.30 -13.04 7.16
C ALA A 355 8.73 -13.19 5.69
N ARG A 356 9.97 -13.64 5.46
CA ARG A 356 10.49 -13.88 4.12
C ARG A 356 9.70 -14.94 3.36
N ASN A 357 9.39 -16.05 4.01
CA ASN A 357 8.60 -17.12 3.41
C ASN A 357 7.20 -16.66 3.05
N HIS A 358 6.52 -15.93 3.94
CA HIS A 358 5.20 -15.39 3.69
C HIS A 358 5.19 -14.44 2.48
N TYR A 359 6.18 -13.53 2.36
CA TYR A 359 6.33 -12.71 1.17
C TYR A 359 6.45 -13.56 -0.11
N LYS A 360 7.29 -14.59 -0.10
CA LYS A 360 7.50 -15.44 -1.28
C LYS A 360 6.23 -16.16 -1.73
N THR A 361 5.43 -16.63 -0.78
CA THR A 361 4.22 -17.41 -1.09
C THR A 361 3.04 -16.53 -1.53
N GLU A 362 2.88 -15.35 -0.92
CA GLU A 362 1.67 -14.54 -1.12
C GLU A 362 1.90 -13.29 -1.97
N TYR A 363 3.08 -12.66 -1.87
CA TYR A 363 3.33 -11.29 -2.37
C TYR A 363 4.46 -11.21 -3.39
N SER A 364 5.05 -12.34 -3.78
CA SER A 364 6.12 -12.32 -4.77
C SER A 364 5.60 -11.85 -6.14
N PRO A 365 6.47 -11.25 -6.97
CA PRO A 365 6.11 -10.83 -8.31
C PRO A 365 5.47 -11.96 -9.13
N GLU A 366 6.00 -13.17 -9.00
CA GLU A 366 5.54 -14.36 -9.73
C GLU A 366 4.11 -14.74 -9.33
N THR A 367 3.84 -14.82 -8.01
CA THR A 367 2.52 -15.19 -7.47
C THR A 367 1.46 -14.17 -7.89
N VAL A 368 1.74 -12.89 -7.70
CA VAL A 368 0.77 -11.82 -8.02
C VAL A 368 0.58 -11.68 -9.54
N ARG A 369 1.65 -11.81 -10.34
CA ARG A 369 1.58 -11.78 -11.80
C ARG A 369 0.72 -12.91 -12.35
N GLN A 370 0.88 -14.13 -11.83
CA GLN A 370 0.07 -15.28 -12.25
C GLN A 370 -1.41 -15.03 -11.98
N ALA A 371 -1.77 -14.53 -10.79
CA ALA A 371 -3.15 -14.22 -10.44
C ALA A 371 -3.79 -13.18 -11.38
N TRP A 372 -3.04 -12.12 -11.75
CA TRP A 372 -3.50 -11.13 -12.71
C TRP A 372 -3.62 -11.68 -14.11
N THR A 373 -2.65 -12.47 -14.56
CA THR A 373 -2.68 -13.10 -15.89
C THR A 373 -3.90 -14.01 -16.04
N ASP A 374 -4.20 -14.82 -15.02
CA ASP A 374 -5.37 -15.71 -15.01
C ASP A 374 -6.68 -14.91 -14.99
N LEU A 375 -6.75 -13.82 -14.22
CA LEU A 375 -7.91 -12.93 -14.22
C LEU A 375 -8.14 -12.32 -15.60
N ILE A 376 -7.10 -11.77 -16.24
CA ILE A 376 -7.20 -11.08 -17.54
C ILE A 376 -7.55 -12.07 -18.66
N LYS A 377 -7.04 -13.30 -18.63
CA LYS A 377 -7.40 -14.34 -19.61
C LYS A 377 -8.90 -14.69 -19.58
N ASN A 378 -9.53 -14.56 -18.41
CA ASN A 378 -10.94 -14.90 -18.16
C ASN A 378 -11.88 -13.69 -18.24
N LEU A 379 -11.46 -12.59 -18.83
CA LEU A 379 -12.27 -11.44 -19.20
C LEU A 379 -12.77 -11.60 -20.68
#